data_545a6f12cfcb5e5b6ad765957a81418d
#
_entry.id   545a6f12cfcb5e5b6ad765957a81418d
#
_cell.length_a   1.000
_cell.length_b   1.000
_cell.length_c   1.000
_cell.angle_alpha   90.00
_cell.angle_beta   90.00
_cell.angle_gamma   90.00
#
_symmetry.space_group_name_H-M   'P 1'
#
loop_
_entity.id
_entity.type
_entity.pdbx_description
1 polymer ?
#
loop_
_entity_poly.entity_id
_entity_poly.type
_entity_poly.pdbx_seq_one_letter_code
_entity_poly.pdbx_strand_id
1 'polypeptide(L)'
;NIKALEVDGVFDDCQEMVKTAFLDEEYPKGYSGLLKSKSKLFLLSLVALAMDAIKKYRSQNLFEENCIVKINKLDFNLGYKMFYNESKNLFHFSTIFKEQSYDFSVNWDIGYPLLNLNIDEHTFVMQVVNDISKYRIKHAGFDIEAIVREIGIHNLSTLIPKKSKNNLSKLLLSPMPGQVVKVCVKENQKVHSGDDLIVLDAMKMENILKADKDTVIKKININEGDTVSVDQELIVFS
;
A
#
# COMPACT_ATOMS: atom_id res chain seq x y z
N ASN A 1 -15.53 -25.47 -8.22
CA ASN A 1 -14.37 -26.29 -7.77
C ASN A 1 -13.37 -25.42 -6.99
N ILE A 2 -13.77 -25.04 -5.78
CA ILE A 2 -12.92 -24.28 -4.82
C ILE A 2 -11.99 -25.25 -4.05
N LYS A 3 -11.88 -26.51 -4.46
CA LYS A 3 -10.97 -27.51 -3.85
C LYS A 3 -9.47 -27.17 -3.85
N ALA A 4 -9.07 -25.98 -4.34
CA ALA A 4 -7.69 -25.54 -4.35
C ALA A 4 -7.37 -24.47 -3.27
N LEU A 5 -8.24 -24.31 -2.27
CA LEU A 5 -7.99 -23.46 -1.09
C LEU A 5 -7.59 -24.28 0.14
N GLU A 6 -7.13 -25.53 -0.06
CA GLU A 6 -6.48 -26.25 1.02
C GLU A 6 -5.27 -25.45 1.49
N VAL A 7 -5.36 -25.01 2.72
CA VAL A 7 -4.25 -24.45 3.49
C VAL A 7 -3.29 -25.61 3.71
N ASP A 8 -2.23 -25.66 2.91
CA ASP A 8 -1.11 -26.55 3.18
C ASP A 8 -0.68 -26.34 4.63
N GLY A 9 -0.71 -27.44 5.38
CA GLY A 9 -0.45 -27.50 6.81
C GLY A 9 0.93 -26.96 7.18
N VAL A 10 0.94 -25.76 7.74
CA VAL A 10 2.13 -25.14 8.35
C VAL A 10 1.97 -25.06 9.88
N PHE A 11 0.98 -25.73 10.47
CA PHE A 11 0.70 -25.58 11.91
C PHE A 11 0.98 -26.81 12.78
N ASP A 12 1.48 -27.92 12.25
CA ASP A 12 1.67 -29.14 13.08
C ASP A 12 3.06 -29.30 13.72
N ASP A 13 4.04 -28.42 13.47
CA ASP A 13 5.39 -28.60 14.04
C ASP A 13 5.86 -27.48 14.99
N CYS A 14 4.95 -26.76 15.64
CA CYS A 14 5.30 -25.66 16.57
C CYS A 14 5.72 -26.12 17.97
N GLN A 15 6.30 -27.31 18.17
CA GLN A 15 6.86 -27.75 19.46
C GLN A 15 8.40 -27.84 19.51
N GLU A 16 9.11 -27.59 18.43
CA GLU A 16 10.56 -27.42 18.54
C GLU A 16 10.91 -25.98 18.93
N MET A 17 11.75 -25.87 19.98
CA MET A 17 12.23 -24.57 20.49
C MET A 17 12.69 -23.68 19.34
N VAL A 18 12.02 -22.54 19.16
CA VAL A 18 12.42 -21.50 18.21
C VAL A 18 13.82 -21.03 18.56
N LYS A 19 14.83 -21.49 17.83
CA LYS A 19 16.21 -21.01 17.94
C LYS A 19 16.26 -19.56 17.46
N THR A 20 17.08 -18.74 18.09
CA THR A 20 17.29 -17.34 17.67
C THR A 20 17.78 -17.23 16.21
N ALA A 21 18.42 -18.26 15.67
CA ALA A 21 18.89 -18.36 14.30
C ALA A 21 17.85 -18.87 13.29
N PHE A 22 16.63 -19.25 13.73
CA PHE A 22 15.61 -19.86 12.86
C PHE A 22 15.30 -18.99 11.62
N LEU A 23 15.19 -17.68 11.81
CA LEU A 23 14.89 -16.77 10.69
C LEU A 23 16.04 -16.70 9.68
N ASP A 24 17.29 -16.75 10.14
CA ASP A 24 18.47 -16.69 9.28
C ASP A 24 18.70 -18.03 8.54
N GLU A 25 18.33 -19.16 9.19
CA GLU A 25 18.40 -20.49 8.60
C GLU A 25 17.33 -20.70 7.52
N GLU A 26 16.06 -20.35 7.82
CA GLU A 26 14.93 -20.51 6.89
C GLU A 26 14.88 -19.45 5.80
N TYR A 27 15.33 -18.23 6.09
CA TYR A 27 15.28 -17.10 5.17
C TYR A 27 16.67 -16.45 4.98
N PRO A 28 17.68 -17.15 4.46
CA PRO A 28 19.05 -16.61 4.32
C PRO A 28 19.17 -15.39 3.41
N LYS A 29 18.14 -15.12 2.60
CA LYS A 29 18.01 -13.92 1.74
C LYS A 29 16.97 -12.93 2.24
N GLY A 30 16.51 -13.08 3.48
CA GLY A 30 15.39 -12.35 4.06
C GLY A 30 14.03 -12.87 3.59
N TYR A 31 13.01 -12.60 4.38
CA TYR A 31 11.62 -12.99 4.06
C TYR A 31 11.04 -12.14 2.94
N SER A 32 10.79 -12.75 1.79
CA SER A 32 10.22 -12.08 0.61
C SER A 32 8.69 -11.94 0.64
N GLY A 33 8.04 -12.36 1.71
CA GLY A 33 6.59 -12.40 1.86
C GLY A 33 5.96 -13.65 1.28
N LEU A 34 4.70 -13.90 1.62
CA LEU A 34 3.94 -15.04 1.08
C LEU A 34 3.73 -14.89 -0.42
N LEU A 35 3.86 -15.99 -1.16
CA LEU A 35 3.52 -16.04 -2.57
C LEU A 35 2.05 -15.61 -2.76
N LYS A 36 1.82 -14.54 -3.50
CA LYS A 36 0.50 -13.98 -3.77
C LYS A 36 -0.24 -14.84 -4.78
N SER A 37 -0.85 -15.93 -4.34
CA SER A 37 -1.73 -16.76 -5.19
C SER A 37 -2.87 -15.90 -5.74
N LYS A 38 -3.15 -16.02 -7.04
CA LYS A 38 -4.27 -15.30 -7.70
C LYS A 38 -5.61 -15.63 -7.05
N SER A 39 -5.81 -16.88 -6.60
CA SER A 39 -7.04 -17.32 -5.92
C SER A 39 -7.22 -16.63 -4.57
N LYS A 40 -6.15 -16.49 -3.78
CA LYS A 40 -6.19 -15.76 -2.50
C LYS A 40 -6.44 -14.26 -2.72
N LEU A 41 -5.83 -13.66 -3.73
CA LEU A 41 -6.09 -12.25 -4.08
C LEU A 41 -7.54 -12.04 -4.56
N PHE A 42 -8.11 -13.00 -5.28
CA PHE A 42 -9.52 -12.97 -5.65
C PHE A 42 -10.43 -13.01 -4.41
N LEU A 43 -10.18 -13.91 -3.45
CA LEU A 43 -10.92 -13.96 -2.18
C LEU A 43 -10.88 -12.60 -1.45
N LEU A 44 -9.69 -11.99 -1.36
CA LEU A 44 -9.52 -10.67 -0.73
C LEU A 44 -10.22 -9.55 -1.53
N SER A 45 -10.36 -9.71 -2.86
CA SER A 45 -11.12 -8.77 -3.69
C SER A 45 -12.62 -8.82 -3.41
N LEU A 46 -13.17 -10.00 -3.09
CA LEU A 46 -14.58 -10.14 -2.67
C LEU A 46 -14.84 -9.42 -1.33
N VAL A 47 -13.88 -9.46 -0.42
CA VAL A 47 -14.00 -8.72 0.86
C VAL A 47 -14.00 -7.21 0.62
N ALA A 48 -13.09 -6.70 -0.19
CA ALA A 48 -13.05 -5.28 -0.52
C ALA A 48 -14.35 -4.82 -1.21
N LEU A 49 -14.85 -5.64 -2.15
CA LEU A 49 -16.15 -5.43 -2.81
C LEU A 49 -17.27 -5.33 -1.78
N ALA A 50 -17.36 -6.30 -0.86
CA ALA A 50 -18.41 -6.33 0.16
C ALA A 50 -18.35 -5.11 1.08
N MET A 51 -17.16 -4.70 1.51
CA MET A 51 -16.97 -3.51 2.35
C MET A 51 -17.49 -2.24 1.64
N ASP A 52 -17.17 -2.07 0.36
CA ASP A 52 -17.62 -0.93 -0.44
C ASP A 52 -19.13 -0.96 -0.66
N ALA A 53 -19.67 -2.12 -1.03
CA ALA A 53 -21.10 -2.32 -1.26
C ALA A 53 -21.94 -2.07 0.01
N ILE A 54 -21.51 -2.57 1.17
CA ILE A 54 -22.18 -2.32 2.46
C ILE A 54 -22.18 -0.83 2.81
N LYS A 55 -21.07 -0.14 2.56
CA LYS A 55 -20.96 1.31 2.76
C LYS A 55 -21.92 2.08 1.84
N LYS A 56 -21.97 1.73 0.55
CA LYS A 56 -22.90 2.32 -0.43
C LYS A 56 -24.37 2.01 -0.11
N TYR A 57 -24.68 0.79 0.30
CA TYR A 57 -26.03 0.42 0.74
C TYR A 57 -26.52 1.33 1.87
N ARG A 58 -25.70 1.54 2.91
CA ARG A 58 -26.08 2.40 4.04
C ARG A 58 -26.20 3.89 3.70
N SER A 59 -25.48 4.36 2.65
CA SER A 59 -25.52 5.78 2.26
C SER A 59 -26.49 6.07 1.12
N GLN A 60 -26.72 5.11 0.21
CA GLN A 60 -27.40 5.34 -1.07
C GLN A 60 -28.50 4.32 -1.38
N ASN A 61 -28.71 3.31 -0.52
CA ASN A 61 -29.59 2.16 -0.79
C ASN A 61 -29.28 1.42 -2.11
N LEU A 62 -28.00 1.32 -2.45
CA LEU A 62 -27.57 0.68 -3.68
C LEU A 62 -27.41 -0.84 -3.47
N PHE A 63 -28.09 -1.64 -4.31
CA PHE A 63 -28.13 -3.11 -4.19
C PHE A 63 -27.37 -3.84 -5.31
N GLU A 64 -27.05 -3.15 -6.39
CA GLU A 64 -26.40 -3.74 -7.56
C GLU A 64 -25.47 -2.72 -8.22
N GLU A 65 -24.28 -3.15 -8.58
CA GLU A 65 -23.30 -2.31 -9.28
C GLU A 65 -22.23 -3.15 -9.97
N ASN A 66 -21.60 -2.55 -11.00
CA ASN A 66 -20.39 -3.07 -11.61
C ASN A 66 -19.21 -2.20 -11.21
N CYS A 67 -18.18 -2.81 -10.62
CA CYS A 67 -17.01 -2.11 -10.13
C CYS A 67 -15.71 -2.86 -10.47
N ILE A 68 -14.61 -2.14 -10.34
CA ILE A 68 -13.26 -2.69 -10.48
C ILE A 68 -12.60 -2.64 -9.12
N VAL A 69 -12.19 -3.80 -8.62
CA VAL A 69 -11.38 -3.94 -7.41
C VAL A 69 -9.92 -4.06 -7.81
N LYS A 70 -9.14 -3.07 -7.45
CA LYS A 70 -7.70 -3.03 -7.71
C LYS A 70 -6.91 -3.45 -6.48
N ILE A 71 -6.11 -4.50 -6.63
CA ILE A 71 -5.17 -4.98 -5.61
C ILE A 71 -3.77 -4.99 -6.22
N ASN A 72 -2.87 -4.16 -5.72
CA ASN A 72 -1.54 -3.96 -6.29
C ASN A 72 -1.61 -3.56 -7.78
N LYS A 73 -1.17 -4.47 -8.68
CA LYS A 73 -1.17 -4.29 -10.15
C LYS A 73 -2.27 -5.09 -10.84
N LEU A 74 -3.12 -5.79 -10.08
CA LEU A 74 -4.20 -6.62 -10.60
C LEU A 74 -5.53 -5.90 -10.47
N ASP A 75 -6.32 -5.94 -11.54
CA ASP A 75 -7.65 -5.38 -11.59
C ASP A 75 -8.66 -6.54 -11.74
N PHE A 76 -9.63 -6.60 -10.81
CA PHE A 76 -10.73 -7.55 -10.81
C PHE A 76 -12.00 -6.79 -11.20
N ASN A 77 -12.55 -7.11 -12.38
CA ASN A 77 -13.85 -6.56 -12.81
C ASN A 77 -14.95 -7.44 -12.22
N LEU A 78 -15.75 -6.90 -11.33
CA LEU A 78 -16.76 -7.59 -10.54
C LEU A 78 -18.09 -6.84 -10.63
N GLY A 79 -19.12 -7.55 -11.09
CA GLY A 79 -20.50 -7.09 -10.90
C GLY A 79 -21.09 -7.78 -9.68
N TYR A 80 -21.85 -7.08 -8.87
CA TYR A 80 -22.50 -7.68 -7.72
C TYR A 80 -23.97 -7.34 -7.64
N LYS A 81 -24.74 -8.28 -7.05
CA LYS A 81 -26.07 -8.07 -6.51
C LYS A 81 -26.03 -8.40 -5.03
N MET A 82 -26.67 -7.59 -4.21
CA MET A 82 -26.63 -7.73 -2.77
C MET A 82 -28.06 -7.68 -2.19
N PHE A 83 -28.32 -8.48 -1.16
CA PHE A 83 -29.50 -8.29 -0.29
C PHE A 83 -29.11 -8.44 1.18
N TYR A 84 -29.80 -7.72 2.04
CA TYR A 84 -29.55 -7.73 3.47
C TYR A 84 -30.65 -8.53 4.20
N ASN A 85 -30.23 -9.46 5.03
CA ASN A 85 -31.09 -10.24 5.90
C ASN A 85 -31.04 -9.68 7.33
N GLU A 86 -32.06 -8.90 7.70
CA GLU A 86 -32.14 -8.24 9.01
C GLU A 86 -32.13 -9.25 10.17
N SER A 87 -32.83 -10.38 10.04
CA SER A 87 -32.96 -11.38 11.11
C SER A 87 -31.62 -12.00 11.51
N LYS A 88 -30.67 -12.10 10.57
CA LYS A 88 -29.34 -12.71 10.78
C LYS A 88 -28.22 -11.68 10.81
N ASN A 89 -28.50 -10.41 10.58
CA ASN A 89 -27.52 -9.34 10.38
C ASN A 89 -26.45 -9.74 9.34
N LEU A 90 -26.90 -10.22 8.17
CA LEU A 90 -26.04 -10.84 7.18
C LEU A 90 -26.33 -10.24 5.81
N PHE A 91 -25.24 -9.81 5.12
CA PHE A 91 -25.30 -9.36 3.74
C PHE A 91 -24.99 -10.54 2.81
N HIS A 92 -25.87 -10.83 1.90
CA HIS A 92 -25.70 -11.86 0.87
C HIS A 92 -25.30 -11.20 -0.45
N PHE A 93 -24.32 -11.76 -1.12
CA PHE A 93 -23.79 -11.29 -2.38
C PHE A 93 -23.80 -12.39 -3.42
N SER A 94 -24.19 -12.02 -4.64
CA SER A 94 -23.95 -12.80 -5.85
C SER A 94 -23.08 -11.97 -6.78
N THR A 95 -21.92 -12.48 -7.17
CA THR A 95 -20.98 -11.79 -8.06
C THR A 95 -20.60 -12.69 -9.24
N ILE A 96 -20.32 -12.08 -10.38
CA ILE A 96 -19.87 -12.78 -11.57
C ILE A 96 -18.43 -12.39 -11.85
N PHE A 97 -17.56 -13.39 -11.96
CA PHE A 97 -16.17 -13.22 -12.37
C PHE A 97 -15.78 -14.28 -13.39
N LYS A 98 -15.31 -13.87 -14.57
CA LYS A 98 -14.92 -14.77 -15.67
C LYS A 98 -16.00 -15.81 -16.01
N GLU A 99 -17.26 -15.34 -16.15
CA GLU A 99 -18.43 -16.15 -16.50
C GLU A 99 -18.87 -17.16 -15.42
N GLN A 100 -18.24 -17.15 -14.26
CA GLN A 100 -18.64 -17.95 -13.11
C GLN A 100 -19.35 -17.09 -12.07
N SER A 101 -20.45 -17.61 -11.50
CA SER A 101 -21.15 -16.99 -10.38
C SER A 101 -20.55 -17.46 -9.06
N TYR A 102 -20.37 -16.53 -8.14
CA TYR A 102 -19.92 -16.79 -6.78
C TYR A 102 -20.91 -16.18 -5.81
N ASP A 103 -21.48 -17.02 -4.97
CA ASP A 103 -22.39 -16.61 -3.92
C ASP A 103 -21.66 -16.66 -2.59
N PHE A 104 -21.73 -15.58 -1.83
CA PHE A 104 -21.10 -15.48 -0.52
C PHE A 104 -21.89 -14.58 0.41
N SER A 105 -21.63 -14.69 1.69
CA SER A 105 -22.26 -13.81 2.67
C SER A 105 -21.23 -13.19 3.59
N VAL A 106 -21.55 -11.99 4.08
CA VAL A 106 -20.66 -11.20 4.91
C VAL A 106 -21.41 -10.72 6.15
N ASN A 107 -20.80 -10.93 7.30
CA ASN A 107 -21.20 -10.28 8.54
C ASN A 107 -20.11 -9.26 8.89
N TRP A 108 -20.47 -7.99 8.78
CA TRP A 108 -19.58 -6.89 9.10
C TRP A 108 -20.35 -5.59 9.36
N ASP A 109 -19.98 -4.88 10.41
CA ASP A 109 -20.44 -3.54 10.69
C ASP A 109 -19.35 -2.51 10.44
N ILE A 110 -19.73 -1.36 9.85
CA ILE A 110 -18.77 -0.30 9.51
C ILE A 110 -18.08 0.18 10.79
N GLY A 111 -16.74 0.15 10.77
CA GLY A 111 -15.90 0.53 11.90
C GLY A 111 -15.41 -0.65 12.75
N TYR A 112 -16.01 -1.84 12.62
CA TYR A 112 -15.49 -3.03 13.28
C TYR A 112 -14.24 -3.55 12.57
N PRO A 113 -13.20 -3.96 13.32
CA PRO A 113 -11.94 -4.41 12.74
C PRO A 113 -11.98 -5.83 12.17
N LEU A 114 -13.01 -6.62 12.49
CA LEU A 114 -13.17 -7.99 12.03
C LEU A 114 -14.37 -8.13 11.11
N LEU A 115 -14.16 -8.82 10.00
CA LEU A 115 -15.15 -9.17 9.01
C LEU A 115 -15.19 -10.68 8.83
N ASN A 116 -16.39 -11.27 8.87
CA ASN A 116 -16.62 -12.69 8.61
C ASN A 116 -17.17 -12.85 7.19
N LEU A 117 -16.41 -13.54 6.35
CA LEU A 117 -16.82 -13.91 4.99
C LEU A 117 -17.15 -15.40 4.96
N ASN A 118 -18.37 -15.75 4.53
CA ASN A 118 -18.79 -17.13 4.35
C ASN A 118 -18.95 -17.42 2.87
N ILE A 119 -18.23 -18.43 2.37
CA ILE A 119 -18.33 -18.92 1.01
C ILE A 119 -18.49 -20.43 1.09
N ASP A 120 -19.58 -20.97 0.52
CA ASP A 120 -19.96 -22.35 0.65
C ASP A 120 -20.05 -22.75 2.14
N GLU A 121 -19.27 -23.75 2.56
CA GLU A 121 -19.20 -24.22 3.93
C GLU A 121 -18.05 -23.61 4.75
N HIS A 122 -17.28 -22.69 4.16
CA HIS A 122 -16.09 -22.11 4.78
C HIS A 122 -16.34 -20.70 5.30
N THR A 123 -15.92 -20.45 6.53
CA THR A 123 -15.92 -19.11 7.13
C THR A 123 -14.49 -18.58 7.25
N PHE A 124 -14.27 -17.41 6.70
CA PHE A 124 -12.98 -16.70 6.76
C PHE A 124 -13.12 -15.48 7.64
N VAL A 125 -12.32 -15.39 8.69
CA VAL A 125 -12.25 -14.21 9.55
C VAL A 125 -11.07 -13.35 9.10
N MET A 126 -11.34 -12.08 8.78
CA MET A 126 -10.34 -11.16 8.25
C MET A 126 -10.29 -9.89 9.09
N GLN A 127 -9.08 -9.38 9.32
CA GLN A 127 -8.93 -8.06 9.90
C GLN A 127 -9.03 -7.01 8.77
N VAL A 128 -9.89 -6.03 8.97
CA VAL A 128 -10.17 -5.00 7.96
C VAL A 128 -10.03 -3.60 8.54
N VAL A 129 -9.51 -2.68 7.74
CA VAL A 129 -9.46 -1.26 8.04
C VAL A 129 -10.05 -0.50 6.86
N ASN A 130 -11.03 0.34 7.14
CA ASN A 130 -11.65 1.21 6.15
C ASN A 130 -10.95 2.59 6.21
N ASP A 131 -10.21 2.92 5.17
CA ASP A 131 -9.64 4.25 4.96
C ASP A 131 -10.51 5.01 3.94
N ILE A 132 -10.29 6.32 3.77
CA ILE A 132 -11.13 7.20 2.92
C ILE A 132 -11.20 6.69 1.47
N SER A 133 -10.11 6.19 0.92
CA SER A 133 -9.99 5.82 -0.50
C SER A 133 -9.59 4.37 -0.75
N LYS A 134 -9.34 3.59 0.30
CA LYS A 134 -8.83 2.23 0.18
C LYS A 134 -9.22 1.37 1.37
N TYR A 135 -9.23 0.08 1.15
CA TYR A 135 -9.50 -0.95 2.15
C TYR A 135 -8.22 -1.73 2.41
N ARG A 136 -7.80 -1.79 3.67
CA ARG A 136 -6.67 -2.63 4.07
C ARG A 136 -7.21 -3.90 4.68
N ILE A 137 -6.78 -5.04 4.15
CA ILE A 137 -7.28 -6.36 4.53
C ILE A 137 -6.10 -7.23 4.92
N LYS A 138 -6.19 -7.83 6.11
CA LYS A 138 -5.17 -8.76 6.62
C LYS A 138 -5.82 -10.11 6.88
N HIS A 139 -5.23 -11.15 6.31
CA HIS A 139 -5.68 -12.52 6.49
C HIS A 139 -4.54 -13.50 6.19
N ALA A 140 -4.33 -14.50 7.06
CA ALA A 140 -3.36 -15.58 6.88
C ALA A 140 -1.99 -15.10 6.36
N GLY A 141 -1.41 -14.07 7.01
CA GLY A 141 -0.12 -13.48 6.64
C GLY A 141 -0.14 -12.52 5.44
N PHE A 142 -1.27 -12.38 4.75
CA PHE A 142 -1.44 -11.35 3.73
C PHE A 142 -1.81 -10.02 4.37
N ASP A 143 -1.15 -8.94 3.95
CA ASP A 143 -1.52 -7.56 4.23
C ASP A 143 -1.60 -6.84 2.89
N ILE A 144 -2.81 -6.49 2.47
CA ILE A 144 -3.05 -5.88 1.17
C ILE A 144 -3.86 -4.60 1.30
N GLU A 145 -3.64 -3.71 0.34
CA GLU A 145 -4.50 -2.56 0.09
C GLU A 145 -5.31 -2.80 -1.19
N ALA A 146 -6.63 -2.67 -1.08
CA ALA A 146 -7.57 -2.77 -2.18
C ALA A 146 -8.26 -1.42 -2.41
N ILE A 147 -8.48 -1.07 -3.66
CA ILE A 147 -9.24 0.12 -4.06
C ILE A 147 -10.42 -0.36 -4.90
N VAL A 148 -11.62 0.02 -4.50
CA VAL A 148 -12.85 -0.25 -5.26
C VAL A 148 -13.28 1.01 -5.98
N ARG A 149 -13.58 0.90 -7.27
CA ARG A 149 -14.01 2.02 -8.12
C ARG A 149 -15.09 1.59 -9.08
N GLU A 150 -16.01 2.47 -9.36
CA GLU A 150 -16.91 2.35 -10.49
C GLU A 150 -16.11 2.30 -11.81
N ILE A 151 -16.63 1.59 -12.80
CA ILE A 151 -15.94 1.42 -14.10
C ILE A 151 -15.62 2.77 -14.75
N GLY A 152 -16.56 3.73 -14.71
CA GLY A 152 -16.35 5.07 -15.25
C GLY A 152 -15.19 5.81 -14.59
N ILE A 153 -15.15 5.80 -13.25
CA ILE A 153 -14.10 6.44 -12.45
C ILE A 153 -12.75 5.74 -12.65
N HIS A 154 -12.76 4.40 -12.77
CA HIS A 154 -11.54 3.65 -13.05
C HIS A 154 -10.92 4.07 -14.38
N ASN A 155 -11.72 4.13 -15.45
CA ASN A 155 -11.25 4.53 -16.79
C ASN A 155 -10.66 5.96 -16.77
N LEU A 156 -11.33 6.90 -16.12
CA LEU A 156 -10.79 8.26 -15.93
C LEU A 156 -9.47 8.26 -15.15
N SER A 157 -9.36 7.42 -14.13
CA SER A 157 -8.13 7.35 -13.32
C SER A 157 -6.92 6.82 -14.08
N THR A 158 -7.13 6.06 -15.17
CA THR A 158 -6.03 5.58 -16.04
C THR A 158 -5.48 6.68 -16.94
N LEU A 159 -6.29 7.71 -17.23
CA LEU A 159 -5.90 8.86 -18.03
C LEU A 159 -5.08 9.89 -17.23
N ILE A 160 -5.13 9.84 -15.91
CA ILE A 160 -4.31 10.71 -15.06
C ILE A 160 -2.83 10.35 -15.27
N PRO A 161 -2.00 11.28 -15.77
CA PRO A 161 -0.57 11.01 -15.91
C PRO A 161 -0.02 10.66 -14.54
N LYS A 162 0.63 9.48 -14.45
CA LYS A 162 1.33 9.10 -13.23
C LYS A 162 2.34 10.20 -12.96
N LYS A 163 2.19 10.92 -11.83
CA LYS A 163 3.27 11.79 -11.36
C LYS A 163 4.53 10.95 -11.44
N SER A 164 5.45 11.31 -12.34
CA SER A 164 6.79 10.78 -12.28
C SER A 164 7.19 11.00 -10.82
N LYS A 165 7.58 9.95 -10.12
CA LYS A 165 8.31 10.13 -8.88
C LYS A 165 9.52 10.92 -9.33
N ASN A 166 9.43 12.26 -9.21
CA ASN A 166 10.61 13.09 -9.33
C ASN A 166 11.62 12.38 -8.46
N ASN A 167 12.80 12.11 -9.03
CA ASN A 167 13.89 11.47 -8.32
C ASN A 167 14.41 12.44 -7.23
N LEU A 168 13.50 12.92 -6.37
CA LEU A 168 13.82 13.77 -5.22
C LEU A 168 14.88 13.13 -4.33
N SER A 169 14.94 11.78 -4.35
CA SER A 169 16.01 11.03 -3.71
C SER A 169 17.39 11.22 -4.37
N LYS A 170 17.45 11.85 -5.56
CA LYS A 170 18.69 12.18 -6.27
C LYS A 170 19.03 13.67 -6.22
N LEU A 171 18.22 14.47 -5.56
CA LEU A 171 18.41 15.91 -5.45
C LEU A 171 18.39 16.31 -3.98
N LEU A 172 19.32 17.17 -3.58
CA LEU A 172 19.20 17.93 -2.33
C LEU A 172 18.56 19.27 -2.69
N LEU A 173 17.38 19.50 -2.15
CA LEU A 173 16.65 20.76 -2.31
C LEU A 173 16.79 21.58 -1.05
N SER A 174 16.72 22.91 -1.21
CA SER A 174 16.69 23.81 -0.04
C SER A 174 15.33 23.72 0.67
N PRO A 175 15.29 23.40 1.97
CA PRO A 175 14.05 23.33 2.73
C PRO A 175 13.49 24.71 3.09
N MET A 176 14.32 25.76 3.00
CA MET A 176 13.97 27.13 3.40
C MET A 176 14.79 28.15 2.62
N PRO A 177 14.32 29.40 2.50
CA PRO A 177 15.12 30.46 1.90
C PRO A 177 16.25 30.88 2.85
N GLY A 178 17.42 31.11 2.29
CA GLY A 178 18.60 31.50 3.10
C GLY A 178 19.81 31.79 2.24
N GLN A 179 20.95 32.01 2.90
CA GLN A 179 22.25 32.22 2.26
C GLN A 179 23.16 31.02 2.55
N VAL A 180 23.88 30.57 1.52
CA VAL A 180 24.87 29.49 1.68
C VAL A 180 26.09 30.03 2.41
N VAL A 181 26.33 29.55 3.63
CA VAL A 181 27.50 29.94 4.41
C VAL A 181 28.71 29.13 4.01
N LYS A 182 28.49 27.80 3.82
CA LYS A 182 29.59 26.87 3.53
C LYS A 182 29.09 25.66 2.73
N VAL A 183 29.89 25.20 1.76
CA VAL A 183 29.72 23.92 1.08
C VAL A 183 30.77 22.95 1.61
N CYS A 184 30.31 21.90 2.31
CA CYS A 184 31.19 20.96 3.02
C CYS A 184 31.69 19.80 2.16
N VAL A 185 31.21 19.66 0.92
CA VAL A 185 31.49 18.53 0.03
C VAL A 185 32.00 19.00 -1.33
N LYS A 186 32.57 18.04 -2.09
CA LYS A 186 33.08 18.28 -3.46
C LYS A 186 32.39 17.36 -4.45
N GLU A 187 32.38 17.74 -5.73
CA GLU A 187 31.91 16.87 -6.82
C GLU A 187 32.70 15.56 -6.86
N ASN A 188 32.02 14.47 -7.18
CA ASN A 188 32.51 13.10 -7.18
C ASN A 188 32.93 12.54 -5.80
N GLN A 189 32.67 13.25 -4.69
CA GLN A 189 32.91 12.76 -3.34
C GLN A 189 31.86 11.73 -2.94
N LYS A 190 32.28 10.64 -2.30
CA LYS A 190 31.39 9.72 -1.58
C LYS A 190 31.03 10.33 -0.23
N VAL A 191 29.76 10.30 0.12
CA VAL A 191 29.21 10.76 1.40
C VAL A 191 28.40 9.65 2.03
N HIS A 192 28.43 9.58 3.35
CA HIS A 192 27.64 8.64 4.15
C HIS A 192 26.42 9.33 4.76
N SER A 193 25.42 8.53 5.11
CA SER A 193 24.25 9.04 5.84
C SER A 193 24.68 9.77 7.10
N GLY A 194 24.22 11.02 7.25
CA GLY A 194 24.56 11.90 8.37
C GLY A 194 25.71 12.88 8.11
N ASP A 195 26.46 12.74 7.01
CA ASP A 195 27.53 13.67 6.64
C ASP A 195 26.96 15.07 6.33
N ASP A 196 27.70 16.11 6.76
CA ASP A 196 27.34 17.51 6.52
C ASP A 196 27.61 17.86 5.04
N LEU A 197 26.61 18.37 4.36
CA LEU A 197 26.69 18.73 2.94
C LEU A 197 26.81 20.23 2.72
N ILE A 198 25.90 20.99 3.32
CA ILE A 198 25.81 22.45 3.16
C ILE A 198 25.38 23.09 4.48
N VAL A 199 25.93 24.25 4.78
CA VAL A 199 25.50 25.11 5.88
C VAL A 199 24.76 26.30 5.29
N LEU A 200 23.48 26.45 5.67
CA LEU A 200 22.63 27.58 5.28
C LEU A 200 22.41 28.52 6.49
N ASP A 201 22.59 29.81 6.31
CA ASP A 201 22.07 30.82 7.22
C ASP A 201 20.65 31.20 6.79
N ALA A 202 19.69 30.87 7.60
CA ALA A 202 18.28 31.22 7.40
C ALA A 202 17.73 31.81 8.71
N MET A 203 17.16 32.99 8.64
CA MET A 203 16.57 33.69 9.80
C MET A 203 17.56 33.89 10.98
N LYS A 204 18.85 34.16 10.67
CA LYS A 204 19.94 34.30 11.63
C LYS A 204 20.27 33.00 12.42
N MET A 205 19.95 31.87 11.85
CA MET A 205 20.28 30.55 12.38
C MET A 205 21.02 29.73 11.33
N GLU A 206 22.13 29.13 11.71
CA GLU A 206 22.83 28.18 10.83
C GLU A 206 22.12 26.83 10.84
N ASN A 207 21.71 26.38 9.66
CA ASN A 207 21.08 25.08 9.44
C ASN A 207 22.01 24.21 8.62
N ILE A 208 22.35 23.05 9.13
CA ILE A 208 23.24 22.09 8.45
C ILE A 208 22.36 21.07 7.71
N LEU A 209 22.48 21.05 6.38
CA LEU A 209 21.85 20.04 5.55
C LEU A 209 22.76 18.82 5.47
N LYS A 210 22.22 17.64 5.85
CA LYS A 210 22.94 16.38 5.93
C LYS A 210 22.51 15.40 4.85
N ALA A 211 23.38 14.43 4.56
CA ALA A 211 23.05 13.35 3.65
C ALA A 211 22.07 12.36 4.31
N ASP A 212 20.95 12.04 3.62
CA ASP A 212 19.96 11.07 4.10
C ASP A 212 20.41 9.62 3.93
N LYS A 213 21.34 9.36 3.01
CA LYS A 213 21.82 8.02 2.64
C LYS A 213 23.24 8.08 2.05
N ASP A 214 23.87 6.92 2.00
CA ASP A 214 25.15 6.74 1.32
C ASP A 214 24.98 6.99 -0.18
N THR A 215 25.77 7.92 -0.73
CA THR A 215 25.65 8.32 -2.15
C THR A 215 26.94 8.99 -2.63
N VAL A 216 26.97 9.36 -3.91
CA VAL A 216 28.06 10.11 -4.53
C VAL A 216 27.53 11.45 -5.03
N ILE A 217 28.24 12.53 -4.72
CA ILE A 217 27.93 13.86 -5.22
C ILE A 217 28.22 13.90 -6.72
N LYS A 218 27.21 14.14 -7.54
CA LYS A 218 27.36 14.23 -9.00
C LYS A 218 27.67 15.66 -9.44
N LYS A 219 26.96 16.63 -8.88
CA LYS A 219 27.10 18.04 -9.24
C LYS A 219 26.65 18.92 -8.09
N ILE A 220 27.32 20.04 -7.91
CA ILE A 220 26.97 21.10 -6.96
C ILE A 220 26.52 22.33 -7.77
N ASN A 221 25.30 22.82 -7.55
CA ASN A 221 24.67 23.89 -8.32
C ASN A 221 24.74 25.26 -7.62
N ILE A 222 25.46 25.36 -6.51
CA ILE A 222 25.55 26.56 -5.66
C ILE A 222 26.98 26.84 -5.24
N ASN A 223 27.26 28.08 -4.88
CA ASN A 223 28.52 28.50 -4.31
C ASN A 223 28.30 29.11 -2.91
N GLU A 224 29.38 29.22 -2.14
CA GLU A 224 29.36 29.95 -0.86
C GLU A 224 29.02 31.42 -1.11
N GLY A 225 28.08 31.97 -0.32
CA GLY A 225 27.56 33.32 -0.46
C GLY A 225 26.29 33.44 -1.30
N ASP A 226 25.89 32.40 -2.06
CA ASP A 226 24.67 32.43 -2.87
C ASP A 226 23.40 32.48 -2.00
N THR A 227 22.41 33.22 -2.46
CA THR A 227 21.07 33.23 -1.85
C THR A 227 20.21 32.17 -2.54
N VAL A 228 19.55 31.31 -1.75
CA VAL A 228 18.72 30.19 -2.24
C VAL A 228 17.26 30.36 -1.82
N SER A 229 16.36 29.94 -2.68
CA SER A 229 14.91 29.87 -2.42
C SER A 229 14.49 28.47 -1.97
N VAL A 230 13.27 28.37 -1.44
CA VAL A 230 12.64 27.06 -1.13
C VAL A 230 12.57 26.20 -2.40
N ASP A 231 12.83 24.89 -2.25
CA ASP A 231 12.84 23.89 -3.31
C ASP A 231 13.88 24.11 -4.42
N GLN A 232 14.82 25.04 -4.25
CA GLN A 232 15.93 25.22 -5.18
C GLN A 232 16.90 24.02 -5.11
N GLU A 233 17.33 23.54 -6.27
CA GLU A 233 18.30 22.44 -6.38
C GLU A 233 19.69 22.87 -5.94
N LEU A 234 20.21 22.26 -4.88
CA LEU A 234 21.53 22.55 -4.32
C LEU A 234 22.58 21.56 -4.79
N ILE A 235 22.30 20.26 -4.63
CA ILE A 235 23.21 19.17 -4.99
C ILE A 235 22.44 18.09 -5.77
N VAL A 236 23.10 17.54 -6.78
CA VAL A 236 22.63 16.37 -7.54
C VAL A 236 23.45 15.17 -7.13
N PHE A 237 22.78 14.10 -6.74
CA PHE A 237 23.39 12.81 -6.39
C PHE A 237 23.38 11.85 -7.59
N SER A 238 24.24 10.86 -7.54
CA SER A 238 24.35 9.84 -8.59
C SER A 238 23.25 8.76 -8.50
#